data_37c715ce1e4fa5ac539f9dc85f76e393
#
_entry.id   37c715ce1e4fa5ac539f9dc85f76e393
#
_cell.length_a   1.000
_cell.length_b   1.000
_cell.length_c   1.000
_cell.angle_alpha   90.00
_cell.angle_beta   90.00
_cell.angle_gamma   90.00
#
_symmetry.space_group_name_H-M   'P 1'
#
loop_
_entity.id
_entity.type
_entity.pdbx_description
1 polymer ?
#
loop_
_entity_poly.entity_id
_entity_poly.type
_entity_poly.pdbx_seq_one_letter_code
_entity_poly.pdbx_strand_id
1 'polypeptide(L)'
;MTASALLWAEAVAQPLPPQLDPGAAQRRSLEQREALEEIRPREETVEDPVDVEPPEQPAVKAPDGARFERKGVRINESAFLDREELATLIRAYVGREVGFPDLQRLVQEINGLYRAQGVATALAILPPQQIENGVVRIQLVEGRLGGVEFTGNVYTRESFLRRRLPLQVGEVVDARRLQDALIHFNRTSEIQLQAALRPGEAFGLTDVRVGVQEPPRNSVQIFFDNLGVESTGEYQAGLFARRNGLFGWDDRLALYLVGSEGTLTGSLSYGIPVTASNGRLSLSYAANDLEIIKGPFKDLKITGDSSTFMLGYDHPLHAGLYHKWDLHLAAVRSKSETEISGFAFSESEVTKASVGFSYEYSGRKQRVLTSHALSWAEVDSSTDTRWSSYIAYTGSLNWYRALWDCCTGAVHLGWQYLNDDQAPASELFQIGGPGSVRGYVQGVVAGTRGYYAQLELHRPLIAGLAGLVFFDAGAVMPDPDERISSIGLGVNYRYGRWLSFNVTYGHTLKDVVPNQDSGRFDARLVLNFGF
;
A
#
# COMPACT_ATOMS: atom_id res chain seq x y z
N MET A 1 -32.89 3.53 -53.44
CA MET A 1 -33.03 3.37 -51.98
C MET A 1 -32.34 2.09 -51.45
N THR A 2 -31.23 1.61 -52.00
CA THR A 2 -30.66 0.32 -51.60
C THR A 2 -29.16 0.36 -51.25
N ALA A 3 -28.44 1.39 -51.59
CA ALA A 3 -27.01 1.48 -51.27
C ALA A 3 -26.73 2.13 -49.90
N SER A 4 -27.58 3.06 -49.45
CA SER A 4 -27.43 3.72 -48.14
C SER A 4 -27.81 2.83 -46.96
N ALA A 5 -28.75 1.91 -47.11
CA ALA A 5 -29.17 0.98 -46.06
C ALA A 5 -28.13 -0.13 -45.82
N LEU A 6 -27.35 -0.52 -46.82
CA LEU A 6 -26.27 -1.50 -46.67
C LEU A 6 -25.06 -0.92 -45.97
N LEU A 7 -24.72 0.35 -46.21
CA LEU A 7 -23.65 1.05 -45.49
C LEU A 7 -23.98 1.25 -44.00
N TRP A 8 -25.25 1.42 -43.64
CA TRP A 8 -25.71 1.50 -42.25
C TRP A 8 -25.69 0.13 -41.57
N ALA A 9 -25.98 -0.96 -42.29
CA ALA A 9 -25.95 -2.31 -41.73
C ALA A 9 -24.52 -2.79 -41.42
N GLU A 10 -23.53 -2.41 -42.24
CA GLU A 10 -22.12 -2.72 -42.00
C GLU A 10 -21.52 -1.83 -40.87
N ALA A 11 -21.95 -0.58 -40.72
CA ALA A 11 -21.52 0.30 -39.64
C ALA A 11 -22.06 -0.13 -38.24
N VAL A 12 -23.24 -0.77 -38.21
CA VAL A 12 -23.87 -1.30 -36.97
C VAL A 12 -23.25 -2.65 -36.57
N ALA A 13 -22.52 -3.34 -37.45
CA ALA A 13 -21.90 -4.63 -37.17
C ALA A 13 -20.51 -4.52 -36.48
N GLN A 14 -19.93 -3.32 -36.43
CA GLN A 14 -18.68 -3.12 -35.67
C GLN A 14 -18.98 -2.75 -34.20
N PRO A 15 -18.35 -3.41 -33.22
CA PRO A 15 -18.50 -3.01 -31.84
C PRO A 15 -18.04 -1.56 -31.66
N LEU A 16 -18.77 -0.80 -30.85
CA LEU A 16 -18.37 0.57 -30.51
C LEU A 16 -16.96 0.59 -29.95
N PRO A 17 -16.14 1.60 -30.32
CA PRO A 17 -14.82 1.77 -29.73
C PRO A 17 -14.93 1.78 -28.20
N PRO A 18 -14.04 1.09 -27.45
CA PRO A 18 -14.11 1.00 -25.98
C PRO A 18 -14.09 2.36 -25.28
N GLN A 19 -13.62 3.40 -25.96
CA GLN A 19 -13.65 4.78 -25.46
C GLN A 19 -15.07 5.33 -25.29
N LEU A 20 -16.05 4.80 -26.02
CA LEU A 20 -17.45 5.22 -26.02
C LEU A 20 -18.32 4.36 -25.08
N ASP A 21 -17.75 3.33 -24.44
CA ASP A 21 -18.45 2.46 -23.49
C ASP A 21 -18.43 3.04 -22.09
N PRO A 22 -19.60 3.18 -21.41
CA PRO A 22 -19.70 3.77 -20.07
C PRO A 22 -18.94 2.97 -19.00
N GLY A 23 -18.96 1.65 -19.07
CA GLY A 23 -18.24 0.78 -18.13
C GLY A 23 -16.71 0.92 -18.27
N ALA A 24 -16.22 1.05 -19.51
CA ALA A 24 -14.81 1.33 -19.77
C ALA A 24 -14.41 2.74 -19.28
N ALA A 25 -15.26 3.74 -19.44
CA ALA A 25 -15.05 5.09 -18.89
C ALA A 25 -15.01 5.08 -17.36
N GLN A 26 -15.93 4.36 -16.71
CA GLN A 26 -15.94 4.19 -15.26
C GLN A 26 -14.66 3.51 -14.77
N ARG A 27 -14.21 2.43 -15.41
CA ARG A 27 -12.97 1.74 -15.03
C ARG A 27 -11.77 2.68 -15.10
N ARG A 28 -11.61 3.44 -16.18
CA ARG A 28 -10.54 4.44 -16.31
C ARG A 28 -10.55 5.47 -15.18
N SER A 29 -11.74 5.96 -14.81
CA SER A 29 -11.88 6.92 -13.70
C SER A 29 -11.50 6.31 -12.35
N LEU A 30 -11.80 5.03 -12.12
CA LEU A 30 -11.39 4.31 -10.91
C LEU A 30 -9.88 4.06 -10.86
N GLU A 31 -9.25 3.72 -11.99
CA GLU A 31 -7.78 3.62 -12.12
C GLU A 31 -7.10 4.96 -11.83
N GLN A 32 -7.66 6.09 -12.31
CA GLN A 32 -7.18 7.43 -11.96
C GLN A 32 -7.31 7.75 -10.47
N ARG A 33 -8.38 7.31 -9.82
CA ARG A 33 -8.55 7.43 -8.36
C ARG A 33 -7.45 6.69 -7.62
N GLU A 34 -7.16 5.44 -7.99
CA GLU A 34 -6.10 4.63 -7.38
C GLU A 34 -4.74 5.30 -7.53
N ALA A 35 -4.43 5.84 -8.70
CA ALA A 35 -3.22 6.62 -8.93
C ALA A 35 -3.11 7.87 -8.03
N LEU A 36 -4.24 8.57 -7.75
CA LEU A 36 -4.27 9.69 -6.81
C LEU A 36 -4.03 9.25 -5.35
N GLU A 37 -4.49 8.06 -4.97
CA GLU A 37 -4.23 7.49 -3.65
C GLU A 37 -2.74 7.11 -3.47
N GLU A 38 -2.07 6.61 -4.52
CA GLU A 38 -0.66 6.23 -4.50
C GLU A 38 0.32 7.42 -4.43
N ILE A 39 -0.07 8.57 -4.99
CA ILE A 39 0.75 9.81 -5.00
C ILE A 39 1.02 10.33 -3.57
N ARG A 40 0.29 9.89 -2.56
CA ARG A 40 0.52 10.32 -1.17
C ARG A 40 1.89 9.89 -0.68
N PRO A 41 2.69 10.83 -0.11
CA PRO A 41 3.91 10.43 0.57
C PRO A 41 3.52 9.50 1.73
N ARG A 42 3.87 8.23 1.64
CA ARG A 42 3.92 7.39 2.85
C ARG A 42 5.06 7.90 3.70
N GLU A 43 4.79 8.20 4.95
CA GLU A 43 5.85 8.45 5.92
C GLU A 43 6.76 7.22 5.95
N GLU A 44 8.08 7.45 5.93
CA GLU A 44 9.05 6.36 6.01
C GLU A 44 8.80 5.57 7.29
N THR A 45 8.69 4.25 7.16
CA THR A 45 8.58 3.37 8.34
C THR A 45 9.83 3.54 9.18
N VAL A 46 9.68 3.91 10.44
CA VAL A 46 10.78 4.04 11.38
C VAL A 46 11.47 2.69 11.50
N GLU A 47 12.78 2.63 11.20
CA GLU A 47 13.56 1.37 11.21
C GLU A 47 13.57 0.74 12.62
N ASP A 48 13.58 1.58 13.65
CA ASP A 48 13.53 1.13 15.06
C ASP A 48 12.42 1.89 15.81
N PRO A 49 11.19 1.33 15.85
CA PRO A 49 10.06 1.96 16.53
C PRO A 49 10.06 1.77 18.06
N VAL A 50 11.09 1.13 18.63
CA VAL A 50 11.18 0.86 20.07
C VAL A 50 12.40 1.56 20.67
N ASP A 51 12.17 2.50 21.58
CA ASP A 51 13.19 3.12 22.41
C ASP A 51 13.23 2.41 23.79
N VAL A 52 14.41 2.00 24.25
CA VAL A 52 14.57 1.25 25.50
C VAL A 52 15.51 2.00 26.44
N GLU A 53 14.97 2.45 27.55
CA GLU A 53 15.76 2.95 28.66
C GLU A 53 16.17 1.75 29.56
N PRO A 54 17.48 1.41 29.63
CA PRO A 54 17.92 0.26 30.41
C PRO A 54 17.69 0.48 31.91
N PRO A 55 17.32 -0.57 32.65
CA PRO A 55 17.12 -0.45 34.08
C PRO A 55 18.44 -0.08 34.81
N GLU A 56 18.34 0.81 35.79
CA GLU A 56 19.49 1.18 36.61
C GLU A 56 20.02 0.00 37.42
N GLN A 57 21.33 -0.22 37.42
CA GLN A 57 21.96 -1.23 38.27
C GLN A 57 22.06 -0.69 39.69
N PRO A 58 21.48 -1.37 40.68
CA PRO A 58 21.67 -0.96 42.08
C PRO A 58 23.16 -1.04 42.46
N ALA A 59 23.72 0.05 42.96
CA ALA A 59 25.10 0.08 43.42
C ALA A 59 25.23 -0.75 44.73
N VAL A 60 25.80 -1.94 44.63
CA VAL A 60 26.08 -2.78 45.79
C VAL A 60 27.45 -2.41 46.36
N LYS A 61 27.48 -1.81 47.53
CA LYS A 61 28.74 -1.57 48.29
C LYS A 61 29.08 -2.85 49.05
N ALA A 62 30.24 -3.43 48.73
CA ALA A 62 30.74 -4.58 49.47
C ALA A 62 31.80 -4.17 50.48
N PRO A 63 32.02 -4.95 51.56
CA PRO A 63 33.15 -4.82 52.43
C PRO A 63 34.44 -5.15 51.64
N ASP A 64 35.46 -4.31 51.74
CA ASP A 64 36.75 -4.56 51.14
C ASP A 64 37.40 -5.82 51.74
N GLY A 65 37.87 -6.74 50.86
CA GLY A 65 38.77 -7.84 51.23
C GLY A 65 38.15 -9.17 51.60
N ALA A 66 36.80 -9.31 51.66
CA ALA A 66 36.18 -10.60 51.97
C ALA A 66 36.35 -11.60 50.83
N ARG A 67 37.06 -12.72 51.09
CA ARG A 67 37.15 -13.89 50.19
C ARG A 67 36.49 -15.09 50.88
N PHE A 68 35.82 -15.93 50.11
CA PHE A 68 35.18 -17.14 50.58
C PHE A 68 35.23 -18.23 49.50
N GLU A 69 35.29 -19.49 49.94
CA GLU A 69 35.19 -20.62 49.04
C GLU A 69 33.75 -20.78 48.56
N ARG A 70 33.51 -20.66 47.24
CA ARG A 70 32.19 -20.74 46.64
C ARG A 70 31.84 -22.17 46.27
N LYS A 71 30.82 -22.72 46.93
CA LYS A 71 30.28 -24.06 46.72
C LYS A 71 29.17 -24.11 45.67
N GLY A 72 28.53 -22.98 45.38
CA GLY A 72 27.46 -22.91 44.39
C GLY A 72 26.94 -21.51 44.12
N VAL A 73 26.19 -21.40 43.01
CA VAL A 73 25.35 -20.22 42.66
C VAL A 73 23.93 -20.68 42.55
N ARG A 74 23.02 -19.98 43.21
CA ARG A 74 21.58 -20.15 43.01
C ARG A 74 21.09 -19.00 42.17
N ILE A 75 20.40 -19.33 41.07
CA ILE A 75 19.84 -18.39 40.12
C ILE A 75 18.38 -18.78 39.82
N ASN A 76 17.51 -17.79 39.64
CA ASN A 76 16.12 -18.06 39.20
C ASN A 76 16.07 -18.38 37.72
N GLU A 77 14.97 -18.95 37.24
CA GLU A 77 14.74 -19.23 35.82
C GLU A 77 14.68 -17.94 35.00
N SER A 78 15.17 -17.99 33.77
CA SER A 78 15.13 -16.94 32.78
C SER A 78 14.12 -17.28 31.69
N ALA A 79 13.36 -16.31 31.21
CA ALA A 79 12.52 -16.46 30.03
C ALA A 79 13.31 -16.30 28.71
N PHE A 80 14.53 -15.74 28.77
CA PHE A 80 15.33 -15.40 27.60
C PHE A 80 16.62 -16.21 27.47
N LEU A 81 17.30 -16.49 28.59
CA LEU A 81 18.61 -17.12 28.56
C LEU A 81 18.49 -18.66 28.62
N ASP A 82 19.27 -19.31 27.78
CA ASP A 82 19.36 -20.76 27.78
C ASP A 82 19.93 -21.31 29.08
N ARG A 83 19.31 -22.35 29.64
CA ARG A 83 19.68 -22.95 30.94
C ARG A 83 21.06 -23.60 30.91
N GLU A 84 21.45 -24.19 29.77
CA GLU A 84 22.75 -24.88 29.64
C GLU A 84 23.87 -23.86 29.48
N GLU A 85 23.63 -22.76 28.77
CA GLU A 85 24.56 -21.65 28.60
C GLU A 85 24.84 -20.99 29.96
N LEU A 86 23.79 -20.65 30.72
CA LEU A 86 23.90 -20.14 32.10
C LEU A 86 24.64 -21.10 33.01
N ALA A 87 24.32 -22.41 32.95
CA ALA A 87 24.97 -23.42 33.77
C ALA A 87 26.46 -23.57 33.43
N THR A 88 26.82 -23.44 32.16
CA THR A 88 28.22 -23.48 31.69
C THR A 88 29.01 -22.29 32.19
N LEU A 89 28.44 -21.10 32.10
CA LEU A 89 29.03 -19.86 32.61
C LEU A 89 29.25 -19.96 34.15
N ILE A 90 28.24 -20.42 34.87
CA ILE A 90 28.29 -20.57 36.34
C ILE A 90 29.35 -21.59 36.78
N ARG A 91 29.47 -22.73 36.07
CA ARG A 91 30.48 -23.77 36.37
C ARG A 91 31.91 -23.24 36.36
N ALA A 92 32.23 -22.28 35.49
CA ALA A 92 33.55 -21.66 35.42
C ALA A 92 33.96 -20.93 36.71
N TYR A 93 32.97 -20.61 37.54
CA TYR A 93 33.17 -19.89 38.81
C TYR A 93 32.98 -20.78 40.07
N VAL A 94 32.56 -22.02 39.99
CA VAL A 94 32.36 -22.95 41.12
C VAL A 94 33.70 -23.60 41.51
N GLY A 95 33.94 -23.84 42.80
CA GLY A 95 35.14 -24.51 43.31
C GLY A 95 36.41 -23.64 43.36
N ARG A 96 36.25 -22.33 43.35
CA ARG A 96 37.37 -21.34 43.49
C ARG A 96 37.12 -20.44 44.69
N GLU A 97 38.21 -19.92 45.29
CA GLU A 97 38.13 -18.75 46.15
C GLU A 97 37.72 -17.53 45.35
N VAL A 98 36.58 -16.93 45.65
CA VAL A 98 36.06 -15.77 44.94
C VAL A 98 35.88 -14.60 45.89
N GLY A 99 36.21 -13.42 45.40
CA GLY A 99 35.88 -12.16 46.04
C GLY A 99 34.68 -11.49 45.40
N PHE A 100 34.24 -10.39 46.00
CA PHE A 100 33.14 -9.60 45.47
C PHE A 100 33.37 -9.11 44.02
N PRO A 101 34.60 -8.73 43.59
CA PRO A 101 34.88 -8.37 42.20
C PRO A 101 34.61 -9.51 41.19
N ASP A 102 34.84 -10.77 41.61
CA ASP A 102 34.60 -11.93 40.73
C ASP A 102 33.10 -12.17 40.55
N LEU A 103 32.30 -11.94 41.62
CA LEU A 103 30.82 -11.99 41.52
C LEU A 103 30.25 -10.88 40.63
N GLN A 104 30.84 -9.68 40.72
CA GLN A 104 30.46 -8.59 39.86
C GLN A 104 30.77 -8.91 38.39
N ARG A 105 31.92 -9.56 38.12
CA ARG A 105 32.27 -10.02 36.78
C ARG A 105 31.29 -11.05 36.23
N LEU A 106 30.90 -12.05 37.07
CA LEU A 106 29.89 -13.02 36.69
C LEU A 106 28.54 -12.36 36.35
N VAL A 107 28.11 -11.39 37.18
CA VAL A 107 26.89 -10.60 36.88
C VAL A 107 27.02 -9.84 35.56
N GLN A 108 28.18 -9.23 35.29
CA GLN A 108 28.43 -8.52 34.03
C GLN A 108 28.43 -9.46 32.82
N GLU A 109 28.96 -10.69 32.96
CA GLU A 109 28.94 -11.71 31.90
C GLU A 109 27.50 -12.16 31.62
N ILE A 110 26.67 -12.40 32.66
CA ILE A 110 25.25 -12.71 32.47
C ILE A 110 24.51 -11.54 31.80
N ASN A 111 24.79 -10.29 32.20
CA ASN A 111 24.24 -9.11 31.54
C ASN A 111 24.74 -8.97 30.10
N GLY A 112 25.94 -9.49 29.80
CA GLY A 112 26.45 -9.63 28.45
C GLY A 112 25.62 -10.57 27.59
N LEU A 113 25.15 -11.71 28.15
CA LEU A 113 24.26 -12.64 27.45
C LEU A 113 22.92 -11.99 27.10
N TYR A 114 22.28 -11.27 28.04
CA TYR A 114 21.05 -10.52 27.76
C TYR A 114 21.25 -9.51 26.62
N ARG A 115 22.36 -8.76 26.65
CA ARG A 115 22.67 -7.80 25.57
C ARG A 115 22.92 -8.48 24.23
N ALA A 116 23.64 -9.62 24.21
CA ALA A 116 23.89 -10.38 23.01
C ALA A 116 22.59 -10.90 22.37
N GLN A 117 21.59 -11.22 23.21
CA GLN A 117 20.26 -11.60 22.75
C GLN A 117 19.32 -10.40 22.48
N GLY A 118 19.80 -9.14 22.68
CA GLY A 118 19.02 -7.91 22.47
C GLY A 118 17.93 -7.69 23.50
N VAL A 119 18.04 -8.30 24.70
CA VAL A 119 17.09 -8.13 25.79
C VAL A 119 17.55 -6.97 26.66
N ALA A 120 17.05 -5.76 26.38
CA ALA A 120 17.44 -4.55 27.09
C ALA A 120 16.66 -4.29 28.39
N THR A 121 15.54 -4.99 28.60
CA THR A 121 14.66 -4.88 29.78
C THR A 121 15.04 -5.83 30.92
N ALA A 122 16.10 -6.65 30.74
CA ALA A 122 16.53 -7.61 31.73
C ALA A 122 17.93 -7.29 32.27
N LEU A 123 18.13 -7.60 33.53
CA LEU A 123 19.44 -7.52 34.18
C LEU A 123 19.62 -8.58 35.27
N ALA A 124 20.83 -9.08 35.41
CA ALA A 124 21.25 -9.85 36.56
C ALA A 124 21.73 -8.90 37.68
N ILE A 125 21.38 -9.17 38.91
CA ILE A 125 21.83 -8.41 40.07
C ILE A 125 22.35 -9.36 41.17
N LEU A 126 23.23 -8.82 41.98
CA LEU A 126 23.65 -9.46 43.23
C LEU A 126 22.85 -8.81 44.39
N PRO A 127 21.76 -9.44 44.87
CA PRO A 127 20.94 -8.86 45.93
C PRO A 127 21.73 -8.82 47.25
N PRO A 128 21.41 -7.90 48.17
CA PRO A 128 21.93 -7.95 49.54
C PRO A 128 21.62 -9.30 50.18
N GLN A 129 22.67 -10.01 50.62
CA GLN A 129 22.54 -11.36 51.15
C GLN A 129 23.65 -11.70 52.13
N GLN A 130 23.37 -12.62 53.06
CA GLN A 130 24.38 -13.31 53.82
C GLN A 130 24.77 -14.59 53.08
N ILE A 131 26.08 -14.80 52.86
CA ILE A 131 26.58 -15.97 52.17
C ILE A 131 26.69 -17.10 53.18
N GLU A 132 25.73 -18.04 53.11
CA GLU A 132 25.72 -19.23 53.96
C GLU A 132 26.22 -20.44 53.15
N ASN A 133 27.11 -21.23 53.76
CA ASN A 133 27.68 -22.44 53.14
C ASN A 133 28.36 -22.22 51.77
N GLY A 134 28.85 -21.02 51.48
CA GLY A 134 29.47 -20.69 50.16
C GLY A 134 28.52 -20.64 48.97
N VAL A 135 27.20 -20.54 49.19
CA VAL A 135 26.21 -20.40 48.11
C VAL A 135 25.84 -18.93 47.94
N VAL A 136 26.03 -18.42 46.74
CA VAL A 136 25.67 -17.06 46.34
C VAL A 136 24.39 -17.07 45.53
N ARG A 137 23.48 -16.14 45.86
CA ARG A 137 22.26 -15.93 45.08
C ARG A 137 22.51 -14.80 44.06
N ILE A 138 22.27 -15.08 42.79
CA ILE A 138 22.16 -14.08 41.70
C ILE A 138 20.70 -14.05 41.29
N GLN A 139 20.13 -12.88 41.20
CA GLN A 139 18.75 -12.69 40.76
C GLN A 139 18.71 -12.15 39.33
N LEU A 140 18.04 -12.87 38.44
CA LEU A 140 17.67 -12.38 37.12
C LEU A 140 16.39 -11.59 37.26
N VAL A 141 16.45 -10.32 36.89
CA VAL A 141 15.31 -9.40 36.89
C VAL A 141 14.95 -9.17 35.43
N GLU A 142 13.87 -9.76 35.03
CA GLU A 142 13.31 -9.60 33.68
C GLU A 142 12.08 -8.70 33.80
N GLY A 143 12.13 -7.53 33.17
CA GLY A 143 11.10 -6.51 33.34
C GLY A 143 9.72 -7.04 32.95
N ARG A 144 8.81 -7.05 33.94
CA ARG A 144 7.40 -7.39 33.67
C ARG A 144 6.61 -6.14 33.38
N LEU A 145 5.64 -6.24 32.49
CA LEU A 145 4.79 -5.11 32.13
C LEU A 145 3.99 -4.61 33.35
N GLY A 146 4.30 -3.39 33.80
CA GLY A 146 3.59 -2.69 34.88
C GLY A 146 2.37 -1.97 34.33
N GLY A 147 2.53 -1.19 33.27
CA GLY A 147 1.47 -0.41 32.65
C GLY A 147 1.72 -0.13 31.17
N VAL A 148 0.65 0.19 30.46
CA VAL A 148 0.70 0.67 29.07
C VAL A 148 -0.10 1.95 28.96
N GLU A 149 0.56 3.01 28.50
CA GLU A 149 -0.02 4.32 28.21
C GLU A 149 0.00 4.58 26.72
N PHE A 150 -1.14 5.00 26.14
CA PHE A 150 -1.23 5.47 24.76
C PHE A 150 -1.34 6.99 24.76
N THR A 151 -0.57 7.65 23.89
CA THR A 151 -0.56 9.12 23.76
C THR A 151 -0.65 9.52 22.30
N GLY A 152 -1.40 10.58 21.99
CA GLY A 152 -1.53 11.10 20.64
C GLY A 152 -2.70 10.51 19.83
N ASN A 153 -3.42 9.53 20.35
CA ASN A 153 -4.62 8.97 19.73
C ASN A 153 -5.83 9.88 19.95
N VAL A 154 -6.11 10.74 18.97
CA VAL A 154 -7.19 11.74 19.03
C VAL A 154 -8.54 11.11 18.64
N TYR A 155 -8.55 10.31 17.56
CA TYR A 155 -9.77 9.66 17.06
C TYR A 155 -9.71 8.13 17.06
N THR A 156 -8.52 7.54 17.22
CA THR A 156 -8.37 6.08 17.27
C THR A 156 -8.61 5.57 18.68
N ARG A 157 -9.43 4.56 18.83
CA ARG A 157 -9.75 3.95 20.11
C ARG A 157 -8.55 3.16 20.65
N GLU A 158 -8.21 3.39 21.90
CA GLU A 158 -7.15 2.64 22.60
C GLU A 158 -7.38 1.13 22.53
N SER A 159 -8.63 0.67 22.68
CA SER A 159 -8.98 -0.75 22.62
C SER A 159 -8.64 -1.40 21.26
N PHE A 160 -8.65 -0.61 20.17
CA PHE A 160 -8.24 -1.06 18.84
C PHE A 160 -6.72 -1.27 18.79
N LEU A 161 -5.93 -0.33 19.31
CA LEU A 161 -4.47 -0.40 19.37
C LEU A 161 -3.99 -1.53 20.29
N ARG A 162 -4.58 -1.62 21.48
CA ARG A 162 -4.22 -2.60 22.51
C ARG A 162 -4.36 -4.06 22.03
N ARG A 163 -5.37 -4.36 21.24
CA ARG A 163 -5.58 -5.73 20.68
C ARG A 163 -4.53 -6.16 19.66
N ARG A 164 -3.73 -5.24 19.13
CA ARG A 164 -2.75 -5.46 18.07
C ARG A 164 -1.31 -5.48 18.55
N LEU A 165 -1.09 -5.14 19.81
CA LEU A 165 0.21 -5.15 20.44
C LEU A 165 0.30 -6.30 21.47
N PRO A 166 1.44 -7.01 21.54
CA PRO A 166 1.65 -8.11 22.47
C PRO A 166 2.02 -7.59 23.88
N LEU A 167 1.11 -6.82 24.50
CA LEU A 167 1.32 -6.14 25.76
C LEU A 167 0.25 -6.58 26.78
N GLN A 168 0.62 -7.52 27.66
CA GLN A 168 -0.23 -8.00 28.75
C GLN A 168 0.42 -7.65 30.09
N VAL A 169 -0.31 -6.95 30.97
CA VAL A 169 0.19 -6.56 32.30
C VAL A 169 0.58 -7.79 33.11
N GLY A 170 1.77 -7.75 33.71
CA GLY A 170 2.35 -8.85 34.49
C GLY A 170 3.17 -9.87 33.66
N GLU A 171 3.10 -9.87 32.34
CA GLU A 171 3.99 -10.69 31.50
C GLU A 171 5.36 -10.03 31.33
N VAL A 172 6.36 -10.83 31.00
CA VAL A 172 7.71 -10.34 30.68
C VAL A 172 7.68 -9.57 29.37
N VAL A 173 8.28 -8.37 29.36
CA VAL A 173 8.32 -7.51 28.17
C VAL A 173 9.42 -7.98 27.21
N ASP A 174 9.00 -8.53 26.09
CA ASP A 174 9.88 -8.86 24.96
C ASP A 174 9.92 -7.70 23.98
N ALA A 175 11.01 -6.94 24.00
CA ALA A 175 11.19 -5.76 23.14
C ALA A 175 11.25 -6.12 21.65
N ARG A 176 11.81 -7.28 21.28
CA ARG A 176 11.86 -7.73 19.88
C ARG A 176 10.46 -8.06 19.36
N ARG A 177 9.70 -8.82 20.14
CA ARG A 177 8.31 -9.14 19.78
C ARG A 177 7.43 -7.89 19.66
N LEU A 178 7.68 -6.90 20.53
CA LEU A 178 7.00 -5.60 20.44
C LEU A 178 7.42 -4.85 19.18
N GLN A 179 8.72 -4.83 18.87
CA GLN A 179 9.26 -4.20 17.66
C GLN A 179 8.65 -4.82 16.38
N ASP A 180 8.61 -6.14 16.29
CA ASP A 180 8.01 -6.84 15.15
C ASP A 180 6.52 -6.50 15.00
N ALA A 181 5.78 -6.43 16.11
CA ALA A 181 4.37 -6.06 16.11
C ALA A 181 4.15 -4.60 15.68
N LEU A 182 5.02 -3.67 16.12
CA LEU A 182 4.96 -2.27 15.69
C LEU A 182 5.31 -2.11 14.21
N ILE A 183 6.35 -2.79 13.73
CA ILE A 183 6.70 -2.80 12.30
C ILE A 183 5.51 -3.34 11.49
N HIS A 184 4.94 -4.47 11.89
CA HIS A 184 3.76 -5.03 11.23
C HIS A 184 2.59 -4.05 11.19
N PHE A 185 2.28 -3.41 12.34
CA PHE A 185 1.21 -2.43 12.42
C PHE A 185 1.48 -1.22 11.51
N ASN A 186 2.67 -0.63 11.59
CA ASN A 186 3.07 0.54 10.81
C ASN A 186 3.09 0.28 9.28
N ARG A 187 3.36 -0.97 8.89
CA ARG A 187 3.34 -1.40 7.48
C ARG A 187 1.93 -1.70 6.95
N THR A 188 0.96 -1.93 7.82
CA THR A 188 -0.41 -2.34 7.46
C THR A 188 -1.47 -1.28 7.80
N SER A 189 -1.08 -0.20 8.49
CA SER A 189 -1.91 0.94 8.88
C SER A 189 -1.30 2.26 8.39
N GLU A 190 -2.12 3.30 8.24
CA GLU A 190 -1.61 4.68 8.09
C GLU A 190 -1.30 5.35 9.43
N ILE A 191 -1.83 4.81 10.52
CA ILE A 191 -1.46 5.20 11.87
C ILE A 191 -0.05 4.67 12.13
N GLN A 192 0.85 5.52 12.66
CA GLN A 192 2.19 5.11 13.02
C GLN A 192 2.32 5.02 14.53
N LEU A 193 2.94 3.95 15.01
CA LEU A 193 3.16 3.70 16.43
C LEU A 193 4.66 3.66 16.73
N GLN A 194 5.03 4.26 17.85
CA GLN A 194 6.37 4.17 18.44
C GLN A 194 6.22 3.83 19.92
N ALA A 195 7.07 2.98 20.45
CA ALA A 195 7.04 2.61 21.86
C ALA A 195 8.30 3.06 22.60
N ALA A 196 8.15 3.55 23.82
CA ALA A 196 9.24 3.79 24.75
C ALA A 196 9.05 2.87 25.97
N LEU A 197 10.07 2.06 26.25
CA LEU A 197 10.13 1.19 27.42
C LEU A 197 10.93 1.87 28.51
N ARG A 198 10.34 2.02 29.71
CA ARG A 198 10.96 2.69 30.85
C ARG A 198 10.84 1.84 32.11
N PRO A 199 11.76 1.96 33.06
CA PRO A 199 11.59 1.36 34.39
C PRO A 199 10.26 1.81 34.99
N GLY A 200 9.48 0.84 35.50
CA GLY A 200 8.23 1.12 36.19
C GLY A 200 8.41 1.57 37.65
N GLU A 201 7.33 1.98 38.30
CA GLU A 201 7.38 2.48 39.68
C GLU A 201 7.93 1.44 40.69
N ALA A 202 7.65 0.16 40.49
CA ALA A 202 8.18 -0.90 41.34
C ALA A 202 9.35 -1.61 40.66
N PHE A 203 10.31 -2.07 41.48
CA PHE A 203 11.48 -2.80 40.98
C PHE A 203 11.06 -4.07 40.21
N GLY A 204 11.64 -4.25 39.02
CA GLY A 204 11.32 -5.36 38.13
C GLY A 204 10.08 -5.15 37.26
N LEU A 205 9.46 -3.98 37.32
CA LEU A 205 8.45 -3.58 36.35
C LEU A 205 9.03 -2.72 35.24
N THR A 206 8.42 -2.84 34.04
CA THR A 206 8.69 -2.01 32.87
C THR A 206 7.36 -1.41 32.43
N ASP A 207 7.29 -0.09 32.30
CA ASP A 207 6.16 0.60 31.75
C ASP A 207 6.41 0.90 30.27
N VAL A 208 5.37 0.76 29.44
CA VAL A 208 5.42 0.99 28.00
C VAL A 208 4.55 2.19 27.65
N ARG A 209 5.17 3.22 27.10
CA ARG A 209 4.45 4.36 26.51
C ARG A 209 4.43 4.22 25.00
N VAL A 210 3.23 4.15 24.41
CA VAL A 210 3.02 4.06 22.96
C VAL A 210 2.57 5.42 22.44
N GLY A 211 3.45 6.07 21.68
CA GLY A 211 3.12 7.27 20.91
C GLY A 211 2.36 6.89 19.65
N VAL A 212 1.25 7.55 19.41
CA VAL A 212 0.36 7.33 18.26
C VAL A 212 0.37 8.57 17.39
N GLN A 213 0.78 8.40 16.13
CA GLN A 213 0.72 9.44 15.12
C GLN A 213 -0.39 9.09 14.12
N GLU A 214 -1.46 9.84 14.15
CA GLU A 214 -2.61 9.64 13.29
C GLU A 214 -2.48 10.51 12.03
N PRO A 215 -2.88 10.00 10.82
CA PRO A 215 -3.01 10.83 9.64
C PRO A 215 -4.09 11.89 9.85
N PRO A 216 -4.13 12.96 9.02
CA PRO A 216 -5.23 13.92 9.08
C PRO A 216 -6.59 13.23 9.04
N ARG A 217 -7.49 13.59 9.95
CA ARG A 217 -8.80 12.94 10.06
C ARG A 217 -9.62 13.12 8.80
N ASN A 218 -9.56 14.31 8.21
CA ASN A 218 -10.18 14.63 6.93
C ASN A 218 -9.10 15.05 5.94
N SER A 219 -9.20 14.58 4.71
CA SER A 219 -8.37 15.06 3.61
C SER A 219 -9.23 15.26 2.38
N VAL A 220 -8.98 16.35 1.67
CA VAL A 220 -9.66 16.72 0.45
C VAL A 220 -8.60 17.04 -0.60
N GLN A 221 -8.75 16.49 -1.79
CA GLN A 221 -7.96 16.80 -2.96
C GLN A 221 -8.92 17.33 -4.03
N ILE A 222 -8.60 18.49 -4.58
CA ILE A 222 -9.29 19.04 -5.74
C ILE A 222 -8.30 19.00 -6.87
N PHE A 223 -8.70 18.48 -8.02
CA PHE A 223 -7.82 18.40 -9.17
C PHE A 223 -8.48 18.89 -10.44
N PHE A 224 -7.64 19.36 -11.34
CA PHE A 224 -8.00 19.78 -12.69
C PHE A 224 -6.99 19.18 -13.65
N ASP A 225 -7.46 18.63 -14.74
CA ASP A 225 -6.59 18.06 -15.77
C ASP A 225 -7.23 18.05 -17.16
N ASN A 226 -6.44 17.68 -18.16
CA ASN A 226 -6.90 17.43 -19.53
C ASN A 226 -6.76 15.95 -19.91
N LEU A 227 -6.97 15.06 -18.94
CA LEU A 227 -6.81 13.61 -19.11
C LEU A 227 -8.11 12.92 -19.54
N GLY A 228 -9.15 13.67 -19.83
CA GLY A 228 -10.40 13.17 -20.38
C GLY A 228 -10.26 12.72 -21.83
N VAL A 229 -11.29 12.04 -22.32
CA VAL A 229 -11.41 11.63 -23.72
C VAL A 229 -12.08 12.75 -24.52
N GLU A 230 -11.57 13.06 -25.71
CA GLU A 230 -12.08 14.17 -26.53
C GLU A 230 -13.59 14.05 -26.82
N SER A 231 -14.07 12.83 -27.07
CA SER A 231 -15.49 12.58 -27.38
C SER A 231 -16.46 12.94 -26.24
N THR A 232 -16.00 12.91 -24.99
CA THR A 232 -16.79 13.20 -23.78
C THR A 232 -16.32 14.45 -23.03
N GLY A 233 -15.30 15.13 -23.54
CA GLY A 233 -14.69 16.30 -22.93
C GLY A 233 -13.31 15.99 -22.32
N GLU A 234 -12.32 16.66 -22.89
CA GLU A 234 -10.91 16.48 -22.55
C GLU A 234 -10.57 17.06 -21.16
N TYR A 235 -11.15 18.22 -20.82
CA TYR A 235 -10.90 18.86 -19.54
C TYR A 235 -11.78 18.31 -18.45
N GLN A 236 -11.16 17.95 -17.33
CA GLN A 236 -11.83 17.35 -16.17
C GLN A 236 -11.57 18.19 -14.92
N ALA A 237 -12.57 18.19 -14.04
CA ALA A 237 -12.43 18.67 -12.66
C ALA A 237 -12.89 17.55 -11.71
N GLY A 238 -12.16 17.36 -10.62
CA GLY A 238 -12.53 16.31 -9.69
C GLY A 238 -12.22 16.63 -8.24
N LEU A 239 -12.83 15.86 -7.37
CA LEU A 239 -12.74 15.89 -5.94
C LEU A 239 -12.48 14.48 -5.40
N PHE A 240 -11.46 14.34 -4.56
CA PHE A 240 -11.27 13.16 -3.73
C PHE A 240 -11.30 13.58 -2.26
N ALA A 241 -12.27 13.10 -1.50
CA ALA A 241 -12.41 13.38 -0.08
C ALA A 241 -12.30 12.09 0.73
N ARG A 242 -11.57 12.13 1.83
CA ARG A 242 -11.41 10.99 2.73
C ARG A 242 -11.56 11.40 4.18
N ARG A 243 -12.24 10.54 4.96
CA ARG A 243 -12.34 10.63 6.41
C ARG A 243 -11.80 9.35 7.05
N ASN A 244 -10.82 9.51 7.92
CA ASN A 244 -10.22 8.44 8.70
C ASN A 244 -10.88 8.35 10.07
N GLY A 245 -10.97 7.12 10.62
CA GLY A 245 -11.44 6.86 11.97
C GLY A 245 -12.88 7.30 12.21
N LEU A 246 -13.82 6.97 11.31
CA LEU A 246 -15.25 7.27 11.50
C LEU A 246 -15.77 6.63 12.79
N PHE A 247 -15.38 5.37 13.04
CA PHE A 247 -15.68 4.61 14.26
C PHE A 247 -14.47 4.44 15.19
N GLY A 248 -13.30 4.95 14.79
CA GLY A 248 -12.05 4.89 15.57
C GLY A 248 -11.33 3.54 15.52
N TRP A 249 -11.50 2.79 14.43
CA TRP A 249 -10.88 1.47 14.20
C TRP A 249 -9.93 1.45 13.00
N ASP A 250 -9.27 2.56 12.68
CA ASP A 250 -8.49 2.74 11.45
C ASP A 250 -9.35 2.51 10.19
N ASP A 251 -10.63 2.78 10.31
CA ASP A 251 -11.60 2.69 9.24
C ASP A 251 -11.55 3.94 8.36
N ARG A 252 -11.91 3.79 7.08
CA ARG A 252 -11.75 4.84 6.06
C ARG A 252 -13.01 4.94 5.22
N LEU A 253 -13.56 6.14 5.13
CA LEU A 253 -14.60 6.50 4.19
C LEU A 253 -13.98 7.40 3.12
N ALA A 254 -14.16 7.07 1.84
CA ALA A 254 -13.67 7.88 0.74
C ALA A 254 -14.76 8.14 -0.28
N LEU A 255 -14.78 9.37 -0.79
CA LEU A 255 -15.65 9.86 -1.86
C LEU A 255 -14.75 10.36 -3.00
N TYR A 256 -15.03 9.94 -4.21
CA TYR A 256 -14.40 10.42 -5.43
C TYR A 256 -15.47 10.89 -6.40
N LEU A 257 -15.27 12.07 -6.98
CA LEU A 257 -16.11 12.64 -8.01
C LEU A 257 -15.19 13.22 -9.08
N VAL A 258 -15.49 12.96 -10.34
CA VAL A 258 -14.82 13.58 -11.48
C VAL A 258 -15.83 13.82 -12.59
N GLY A 259 -15.74 14.96 -13.21
CA GLY A 259 -16.63 15.32 -14.33
C GLY A 259 -15.89 16.06 -15.43
N SER A 260 -16.37 15.88 -16.65
CA SER A 260 -16.04 16.64 -17.85
C SER A 260 -17.32 17.22 -18.45
N GLU A 261 -17.25 17.71 -19.69
CA GLU A 261 -18.43 18.25 -20.42
C GLU A 261 -19.49 17.18 -20.67
N GLY A 262 -19.09 15.93 -20.96
CA GLY A 262 -19.99 14.82 -21.32
C GLY A 262 -19.83 13.60 -20.40
N THR A 263 -19.21 13.70 -19.23
CA THR A 263 -19.17 12.57 -18.28
C THR A 263 -19.20 13.04 -16.83
N LEU A 264 -19.84 12.25 -15.98
CA LEU A 264 -19.80 12.40 -14.53
C LEU A 264 -19.61 11.03 -13.89
N THR A 265 -18.49 10.83 -13.18
CA THR A 265 -18.22 9.60 -12.42
C THR A 265 -18.17 9.91 -10.94
N GLY A 266 -18.86 9.10 -10.13
CA GLY A 266 -18.81 9.15 -8.68
C GLY A 266 -18.49 7.80 -8.08
N SER A 267 -17.72 7.75 -6.98
CA SER A 267 -17.57 6.54 -6.19
C SER A 267 -17.52 6.83 -4.70
N LEU A 268 -18.10 5.92 -3.92
CA LEU A 268 -18.07 5.92 -2.46
C LEU A 268 -17.48 4.59 -2.00
N SER A 269 -16.51 4.62 -1.11
CA SER A 269 -15.90 3.42 -0.55
C SER A 269 -15.74 3.52 0.96
N TYR A 270 -15.91 2.39 1.63
CA TYR A 270 -15.67 2.25 3.06
C TYR A 270 -14.83 1.00 3.32
N GLY A 271 -13.78 1.15 4.11
CA GLY A 271 -12.86 0.06 4.47
C GLY A 271 -12.59 0.03 5.96
N ILE A 272 -12.59 -1.18 6.56
CA ILE A 272 -12.40 -1.38 7.99
C ILE A 272 -11.50 -2.60 8.25
N PRO A 273 -10.49 -2.52 9.14
CA PRO A 273 -9.72 -3.68 9.54
C PRO A 273 -10.56 -4.60 10.46
N VAL A 274 -10.68 -5.86 10.06
CA VAL A 274 -11.53 -6.86 10.75
C VAL A 274 -10.73 -7.93 11.50
N THR A 275 -9.42 -8.03 11.26
CA THR A 275 -8.53 -8.98 11.95
C THR A 275 -7.50 -8.27 12.84
N ALA A 276 -6.89 -9.01 13.76
CA ALA A 276 -5.79 -8.49 14.59
C ALA A 276 -4.53 -8.17 13.77
N SER A 277 -4.31 -8.87 12.65
CA SER A 277 -3.24 -8.63 11.69
C SER A 277 -3.55 -7.52 10.68
N ASN A 278 -4.60 -6.70 10.91
CA ASN A 278 -5.06 -5.63 10.03
C ASN A 278 -5.62 -6.11 8.66
N GLY A 279 -6.09 -7.36 8.55
CA GLY A 279 -6.89 -7.77 7.39
C GLY A 279 -8.12 -6.87 7.25
N ARG A 280 -8.29 -6.23 6.07
CA ARG A 280 -9.26 -5.15 5.81
C ARG A 280 -10.38 -5.61 4.91
N LEU A 281 -11.61 -5.41 5.35
CA LEU A 281 -12.80 -5.55 4.52
C LEU A 281 -13.13 -4.19 3.90
N SER A 282 -13.46 -4.16 2.62
CA SER A 282 -13.82 -2.95 1.89
C SER A 282 -15.11 -3.16 1.09
N LEU A 283 -15.92 -2.11 1.03
CA LEU A 283 -17.13 -2.03 0.25
C LEU A 283 -17.07 -0.77 -0.59
N SER A 284 -17.32 -0.86 -1.89
CA SER A 284 -17.39 0.31 -2.74
C SER A 284 -18.54 0.23 -3.74
N TYR A 285 -19.08 1.39 -4.07
CA TYR A 285 -20.04 1.60 -5.12
C TYR A 285 -19.56 2.74 -6.01
N ALA A 286 -19.61 2.55 -7.32
CA ALA A 286 -19.31 3.56 -8.31
C ALA A 286 -20.43 3.65 -9.33
N ALA A 287 -20.68 4.85 -9.84
CA ALA A 287 -21.62 5.11 -10.93
C ALA A 287 -21.00 6.11 -11.90
N ASN A 288 -21.34 5.97 -13.16
CA ASN A 288 -20.89 6.85 -14.23
C ASN A 288 -22.05 7.11 -15.19
N ASP A 289 -22.12 8.34 -15.65
CA ASP A 289 -23.00 8.80 -16.72
C ASP A 289 -22.12 9.36 -17.85
N LEU A 290 -22.46 9.06 -19.11
CA LEU A 290 -21.66 9.39 -20.27
C LEU A 290 -22.56 9.85 -21.43
N GLU A 291 -22.16 10.96 -22.08
CA GLU A 291 -22.73 11.47 -23.32
C GLU A 291 -21.60 11.80 -24.31
N ILE A 292 -21.75 11.35 -25.56
CA ILE A 292 -20.82 11.67 -26.64
C ILE A 292 -21.17 13.02 -27.24
N ILE A 293 -20.32 14.02 -26.98
CA ILE A 293 -20.55 15.42 -27.35
C ILE A 293 -19.68 15.90 -28.52
N LYS A 294 -18.63 15.16 -28.90
CA LYS A 294 -17.67 15.51 -29.96
C LYS A 294 -17.27 14.29 -30.78
N GLY A 295 -16.63 14.55 -31.91
CA GLY A 295 -16.07 13.52 -32.79
C GLY A 295 -17.08 12.94 -33.78
N PRO A 296 -16.69 11.88 -34.51
CA PRO A 296 -17.46 11.34 -35.65
C PRO A 296 -18.77 10.68 -35.23
N PHE A 297 -18.95 10.34 -33.96
CA PHE A 297 -20.15 9.68 -33.44
C PHE A 297 -21.14 10.64 -32.75
N LYS A 298 -20.85 11.94 -32.70
CA LYS A 298 -21.70 12.95 -32.05
C LYS A 298 -23.15 12.92 -32.54
N ASP A 299 -23.35 12.81 -33.84
CA ASP A 299 -24.68 12.87 -34.46
C ASP A 299 -25.53 11.61 -34.13
N LEU A 300 -24.90 10.54 -33.65
CA LEU A 300 -25.59 9.34 -33.18
C LEU A 300 -26.26 9.52 -31.82
N LYS A 301 -25.94 10.62 -31.09
CA LYS A 301 -26.45 10.90 -29.74
C LYS A 301 -26.31 9.68 -28.82
N ILE A 302 -25.06 9.21 -28.70
CA ILE A 302 -24.74 8.08 -27.83
C ILE A 302 -24.73 8.58 -26.40
N THR A 303 -25.54 7.95 -25.56
CA THR A 303 -25.55 8.11 -24.10
C THR A 303 -25.41 6.75 -23.44
N GLY A 304 -25.01 6.74 -22.18
CA GLY A 304 -24.99 5.49 -21.43
C GLY A 304 -24.58 5.70 -20.00
N ASP A 305 -24.93 4.73 -19.19
CA ASP A 305 -24.61 4.69 -17.77
C ASP A 305 -23.95 3.37 -17.38
N SER A 306 -23.21 3.42 -16.27
CA SER A 306 -22.65 2.23 -15.66
C SER A 306 -22.62 2.32 -14.15
N SER A 307 -22.73 1.17 -13.51
CA SER A 307 -22.61 1.05 -12.07
C SER A 307 -21.79 -0.17 -11.69
N THR A 308 -20.99 -0.04 -10.63
CA THR A 308 -20.15 -1.12 -10.12
C THR A 308 -20.26 -1.19 -8.61
N PHE A 309 -20.54 -2.38 -8.11
CA PHE A 309 -20.49 -2.74 -6.71
C PHE A 309 -19.31 -3.68 -6.47
N MET A 310 -18.47 -3.40 -5.47
CA MET A 310 -17.30 -4.24 -5.14
C MET A 310 -17.25 -4.50 -3.64
N LEU A 311 -17.06 -5.76 -3.29
CA LEU A 311 -16.68 -6.25 -1.97
C LEU A 311 -15.25 -6.75 -2.04
N GLY A 312 -14.36 -6.18 -1.25
CA GLY A 312 -12.94 -6.53 -1.20
C GLY A 312 -12.51 -7.02 0.19
N TYR A 313 -11.52 -7.90 0.23
CA TYR A 313 -10.83 -8.29 1.45
C TYR A 313 -9.34 -8.38 1.20
N ASP A 314 -8.55 -7.55 1.89
CA ASP A 314 -7.10 -7.51 1.81
C ASP A 314 -6.52 -8.06 3.09
N HIS A 315 -5.63 -9.06 3.00
CA HIS A 315 -5.01 -9.69 4.16
C HIS A 315 -3.48 -9.64 4.07
N PRO A 316 -2.81 -8.94 5.00
CA PRO A 316 -1.35 -8.97 5.07
C PRO A 316 -0.88 -10.33 5.57
N LEU A 317 -0.27 -11.11 4.67
CA LEU A 317 0.32 -12.41 4.98
C LEU A 317 1.63 -12.25 5.76
N HIS A 318 2.39 -11.21 5.42
CA HIS A 318 3.62 -10.81 6.09
C HIS A 318 3.84 -9.30 5.92
N ALA A 319 4.23 -8.62 6.97
CA ALA A 319 4.59 -7.20 6.92
C ALA A 319 5.80 -6.94 7.83
N GLY A 320 6.99 -7.11 7.26
CA GLY A 320 8.27 -6.81 7.89
C GLY A 320 8.83 -5.45 7.46
N LEU A 321 10.02 -5.10 7.93
CA LEU A 321 10.66 -3.81 7.66
C LEU A 321 10.82 -3.54 6.16
N TYR A 322 11.32 -4.53 5.41
CA TYR A 322 11.62 -4.37 3.99
C TYR A 322 10.65 -5.09 3.05
N HIS A 323 9.98 -6.13 3.53
CA HIS A 323 9.16 -7.02 2.73
C HIS A 323 7.73 -7.01 3.22
N LYS A 324 6.78 -6.90 2.31
CA LYS A 324 5.35 -7.02 2.60
C LYS A 324 4.69 -7.91 1.54
N TRP A 325 3.78 -8.78 2.00
CA TRP A 325 3.03 -9.71 1.19
C TRP A 325 1.56 -9.60 1.55
N ASP A 326 0.71 -9.34 0.57
CA ASP A 326 -0.73 -9.24 0.78
C ASP A 326 -1.48 -10.21 -0.12
N LEU A 327 -2.54 -10.81 0.42
CA LEU A 327 -3.55 -11.56 -0.31
C LEU A 327 -4.75 -10.64 -0.53
N HIS A 328 -5.30 -10.64 -1.74
CA HIS A 328 -6.46 -9.85 -2.14
C HIS A 328 -7.58 -10.78 -2.61
N LEU A 329 -8.78 -10.59 -2.08
CA LEU A 329 -9.99 -11.24 -2.55
C LEU A 329 -10.99 -10.16 -2.95
N ALA A 330 -11.65 -10.31 -4.08
CA ALA A 330 -12.67 -9.37 -4.50
C ALA A 330 -13.84 -10.08 -5.19
N ALA A 331 -15.04 -9.56 -4.94
CA ALA A 331 -16.25 -9.86 -5.70
C ALA A 331 -16.78 -8.54 -6.27
N VAL A 332 -17.02 -8.53 -7.57
CA VAL A 332 -17.43 -7.34 -8.32
C VAL A 332 -18.67 -7.68 -9.13
N ARG A 333 -19.65 -6.79 -9.11
CA ARG A 333 -20.77 -6.79 -10.05
C ARG A 333 -20.84 -5.43 -10.71
N SER A 334 -20.74 -5.42 -12.03
CA SER A 334 -20.80 -4.20 -12.84
C SER A 334 -21.88 -4.34 -13.91
N LYS A 335 -22.61 -3.26 -14.13
CA LYS A 335 -23.63 -3.12 -15.16
C LYS A 335 -23.27 -1.93 -16.04
N SER A 336 -23.42 -2.07 -17.35
CA SER A 336 -23.18 -1.01 -18.33
C SER A 336 -24.30 -1.04 -19.37
N GLU A 337 -24.90 0.10 -19.64
CA GLU A 337 -25.94 0.29 -20.64
C GLU A 337 -25.52 1.40 -21.60
N THR A 338 -25.74 1.19 -22.89
CA THR A 338 -25.47 2.18 -23.94
C THR A 338 -26.71 2.34 -24.81
N GLU A 339 -27.08 3.58 -25.04
CA GLU A 339 -28.19 3.95 -25.93
C GLU A 339 -27.67 4.74 -27.14
N ILE A 340 -28.31 4.56 -28.29
CA ILE A 340 -28.08 5.34 -29.51
C ILE A 340 -29.39 6.00 -29.91
N SER A 341 -29.43 7.33 -29.92
CA SER A 341 -30.61 8.14 -30.25
C SER A 341 -31.84 7.77 -29.38
N GLY A 342 -31.63 7.37 -28.10
CA GLY A 342 -32.67 6.98 -27.16
C GLY A 342 -33.17 5.54 -27.32
N PHE A 343 -32.48 4.71 -28.11
CA PHE A 343 -32.78 3.28 -28.24
C PHE A 343 -31.66 2.47 -27.57
N ALA A 344 -32.03 1.48 -26.78
CA ALA A 344 -31.04 0.57 -26.19
C ALA A 344 -30.23 -0.12 -27.28
N PHE A 345 -28.89 0.03 -27.21
CA PHE A 345 -27.95 -0.54 -28.14
C PHE A 345 -27.18 -1.72 -27.55
N SER A 346 -26.71 -1.57 -26.32
CA SER A 346 -25.93 -2.59 -25.63
C SER A 346 -26.24 -2.56 -24.13
N GLU A 347 -26.44 -3.72 -23.54
CA GLU A 347 -26.53 -3.91 -22.10
C GLU A 347 -25.67 -5.12 -21.72
N SER A 348 -24.80 -4.94 -20.73
CA SER A 348 -23.96 -6.01 -20.22
C SER A 348 -23.87 -5.95 -18.69
N GLU A 349 -23.96 -7.10 -18.07
CA GLU A 349 -23.71 -7.29 -16.64
C GLU A 349 -22.56 -8.29 -16.47
N VAL A 350 -21.57 -7.92 -15.68
CA VAL A 350 -20.39 -8.75 -15.37
C VAL A 350 -20.36 -9.01 -13.88
N THR A 351 -20.40 -10.29 -13.50
CA THR A 351 -20.13 -10.74 -12.12
C THR A 351 -18.77 -11.42 -12.08
N LYS A 352 -17.87 -10.90 -11.26
CA LYS A 352 -16.47 -11.32 -11.24
C LYS A 352 -16.00 -11.64 -9.81
N ALA A 353 -15.33 -12.78 -9.65
CA ALA A 353 -14.60 -13.14 -8.44
C ALA A 353 -13.10 -13.17 -8.73
N SER A 354 -12.30 -12.59 -7.83
CA SER A 354 -10.85 -12.47 -8.03
C SER A 354 -10.09 -12.92 -6.80
N VAL A 355 -8.96 -13.58 -7.03
CA VAL A 355 -7.92 -13.81 -6.04
C VAL A 355 -6.64 -13.16 -6.53
N GLY A 356 -6.04 -12.34 -5.69
CA GLY A 356 -4.84 -11.60 -6.03
C GLY A 356 -3.77 -11.74 -4.96
N PHE A 357 -2.56 -11.39 -5.35
CA PHE A 357 -1.39 -11.40 -4.50
C PHE A 357 -0.52 -10.21 -4.85
N SER A 358 -0.02 -9.49 -3.85
CA SER A 358 0.95 -8.43 -4.06
C SER A 358 2.19 -8.62 -3.18
N TYR A 359 3.31 -8.17 -3.70
CA TYR A 359 4.59 -8.14 -3.01
C TYR A 359 5.19 -6.75 -3.10
N GLU A 360 5.63 -6.22 -1.97
CA GLU A 360 6.36 -4.98 -1.87
C GLU A 360 7.72 -5.22 -1.20
N TYR A 361 8.77 -4.76 -1.86
CA TYR A 361 10.09 -4.57 -1.29
C TYR A 361 10.38 -3.06 -1.16
N SER A 362 10.71 -2.61 0.04
CA SER A 362 11.08 -1.22 0.32
C SER A 362 12.46 -1.18 0.97
N GLY A 363 13.49 -0.90 0.17
CA GLY A 363 14.87 -0.71 0.64
C GLY A 363 15.33 0.74 0.46
N ARG A 364 16.46 1.11 1.05
CA ARG A 364 17.00 2.48 1.01
C ARG A 364 17.23 3.04 -0.40
N LYS A 365 17.57 2.20 -1.37
CA LYS A 365 17.93 2.62 -2.74
C LYS A 365 16.92 2.17 -3.80
N GLN A 366 16.00 1.31 -3.46
CA GLN A 366 15.02 0.80 -4.42
C GLN A 366 13.72 0.38 -3.74
N ARG A 367 12.64 0.51 -4.49
CA ARG A 367 11.32 0.01 -4.14
C ARG A 367 10.79 -0.81 -5.30
N VAL A 368 10.23 -1.97 -5.01
CA VAL A 368 9.56 -2.84 -5.97
C VAL A 368 8.17 -3.11 -5.44
N LEU A 369 7.17 -2.92 -6.26
CA LEU A 369 5.79 -3.31 -5.99
C LEU A 369 5.31 -4.12 -7.18
N THR A 370 4.86 -5.34 -6.95
CA THR A 370 4.23 -6.16 -7.99
C THR A 370 2.92 -6.71 -7.49
N SER A 371 1.93 -6.77 -8.37
CA SER A 371 0.62 -7.34 -8.08
C SER A 371 0.20 -8.29 -9.19
N HIS A 372 -0.53 -9.34 -8.82
CA HIS A 372 -1.05 -10.36 -9.72
C HIS A 372 -2.45 -10.71 -9.27
N ALA A 373 -3.38 -10.84 -10.20
CA ALA A 373 -4.74 -11.28 -9.91
C ALA A 373 -5.22 -12.27 -10.97
N LEU A 374 -5.88 -13.31 -10.50
CA LEU A 374 -6.63 -14.24 -11.30
C LEU A 374 -8.11 -14.01 -11.02
N SER A 375 -8.87 -13.76 -12.06
CA SER A 375 -10.30 -13.48 -11.97
C SER A 375 -11.07 -14.49 -12.80
N TRP A 376 -12.21 -14.90 -12.28
CA TRP A 376 -13.24 -15.61 -13.01
C TRP A 376 -14.46 -14.71 -13.11
N ALA A 377 -15.03 -14.59 -14.32
CA ALA A 377 -16.15 -13.72 -14.60
C ALA A 377 -17.24 -14.44 -15.38
N GLU A 378 -18.48 -14.13 -15.02
CA GLU A 378 -19.69 -14.45 -15.79
C GLU A 378 -20.22 -13.16 -16.42
N VAL A 379 -20.64 -13.27 -17.66
CA VAL A 379 -21.21 -12.15 -18.42
C VAL A 379 -22.62 -12.51 -18.83
N ASP A 380 -23.55 -11.62 -18.50
CA ASP A 380 -24.92 -11.63 -19.00
C ASP A 380 -25.11 -10.41 -19.92
N SER A 381 -25.52 -10.64 -21.15
CA SER A 381 -25.74 -9.57 -22.14
C SER A 381 -27.05 -9.81 -22.88
N SER A 382 -27.89 -8.79 -22.89
CA SER A 382 -29.16 -8.82 -23.63
C SER A 382 -28.98 -8.73 -25.15
N THR A 383 -27.82 -8.26 -25.60
CA THR A 383 -27.54 -7.96 -27.02
C THR A 383 -26.53 -8.91 -27.65
N ASP A 384 -25.71 -9.58 -26.87
CA ASP A 384 -24.71 -10.52 -27.37
C ASP A 384 -24.66 -11.81 -26.53
N THR A 385 -25.15 -12.90 -27.11
CA THR A 385 -25.21 -14.23 -26.46
C THR A 385 -23.91 -15.04 -26.59
N ARG A 386 -22.85 -14.47 -27.17
CA ARG A 386 -21.58 -15.16 -27.38
C ARG A 386 -20.71 -15.26 -26.14
N TRP A 387 -20.97 -14.42 -25.12
CA TRP A 387 -20.21 -14.40 -23.88
C TRP A 387 -20.97 -15.08 -22.76
N SER A 388 -20.37 -16.06 -22.12
CA SER A 388 -20.93 -16.68 -20.93
C SER A 388 -20.00 -16.57 -19.72
N SER A 389 -18.70 -16.77 -19.93
CA SER A 389 -17.70 -16.69 -18.85
C SER A 389 -16.28 -16.59 -19.42
N TYR A 390 -15.36 -15.98 -18.69
CA TYR A 390 -13.94 -15.97 -19.02
C TYR A 390 -13.08 -15.99 -17.75
N ILE A 391 -11.80 -16.33 -17.95
CA ILE A 391 -10.75 -16.21 -16.92
C ILE A 391 -9.79 -15.12 -17.38
N ALA A 392 -9.51 -14.18 -16.48
CA ALA A 392 -8.56 -13.12 -16.70
C ALA A 392 -7.38 -13.23 -15.73
N TYR A 393 -6.18 -13.10 -16.25
CA TYR A 393 -4.98 -12.88 -15.47
C TYR A 393 -4.46 -11.47 -15.71
N THR A 394 -4.34 -10.68 -14.65
CA THR A 394 -3.80 -9.32 -14.69
C THR A 394 -2.60 -9.19 -13.78
N GLY A 395 -1.69 -8.31 -14.12
CA GLY A 395 -0.57 -8.02 -13.25
C GLY A 395 0.08 -6.67 -13.54
N SER A 396 0.84 -6.20 -12.55
CA SER A 396 1.63 -4.98 -12.66
C SER A 396 2.96 -5.12 -11.92
N LEU A 397 3.94 -4.32 -12.35
CA LEU A 397 5.21 -4.14 -11.68
C LEU A 397 5.58 -2.66 -11.68
N ASN A 398 5.86 -2.11 -10.51
CA ASN A 398 6.41 -0.77 -10.33
C ASN A 398 7.77 -0.91 -9.64
N TRP A 399 8.82 -0.48 -10.31
CA TRP A 399 10.19 -0.52 -9.78
C TRP A 399 10.79 0.87 -9.81
N TYR A 400 11.21 1.37 -8.65
CA TYR A 400 11.92 2.64 -8.46
C TYR A 400 13.31 2.35 -7.93
N ARG A 401 14.30 3.01 -8.49
CA ARG A 401 15.69 2.87 -8.05
C ARG A 401 16.42 4.21 -8.08
N ALA A 402 17.05 4.57 -6.97
CA ALA A 402 18.02 5.66 -6.95
C ALA A 402 19.22 5.28 -7.82
N LEU A 403 19.41 6.04 -8.91
CA LEU A 403 20.52 5.93 -9.84
C LEU A 403 21.42 7.14 -9.56
N TRP A 404 22.64 6.90 -9.11
CA TRP A 404 23.54 7.95 -8.68
C TRP A 404 22.90 8.89 -7.63
N ASP A 405 23.64 9.91 -7.21
CA ASP A 405 23.15 10.87 -6.19
C ASP A 405 22.15 11.90 -6.74
N CYS A 406 21.83 11.88 -8.05
CA CYS A 406 21.06 12.91 -8.71
C CYS A 406 19.79 12.45 -9.41
N CYS A 407 19.54 11.15 -9.52
CA CYS A 407 18.49 10.69 -10.41
C CYS A 407 17.78 9.44 -9.84
N THR A 408 16.51 9.30 -10.18
CA THR A 408 15.72 8.10 -9.89
C THR A 408 15.22 7.52 -11.21
N GLY A 409 15.53 6.25 -11.46
CA GLY A 409 14.93 5.47 -12.53
C GLY A 409 13.63 4.86 -12.04
N ALA A 410 12.62 4.81 -12.91
CA ALA A 410 11.38 4.08 -12.66
C ALA A 410 11.01 3.21 -13.87
N VAL A 411 10.42 2.06 -13.59
CA VAL A 411 9.88 1.13 -14.58
C VAL A 411 8.47 0.76 -14.13
N HIS A 412 7.49 0.98 -15.00
CA HIS A 412 6.11 0.58 -14.79
C HIS A 412 5.71 -0.39 -15.88
N LEU A 413 5.26 -1.57 -15.51
CA LEU A 413 4.75 -2.60 -16.40
C LEU A 413 3.31 -2.93 -16.00
N GLY A 414 2.47 -3.14 -17.00
CA GLY A 414 1.13 -3.66 -16.82
C GLY A 414 0.79 -4.67 -17.91
N TRP A 415 0.05 -5.71 -17.58
CA TRP A 415 -0.38 -6.73 -18.54
C TRP A 415 -1.72 -7.35 -18.16
N GLN A 416 -2.39 -7.83 -19.18
CA GLN A 416 -3.63 -8.61 -19.07
C GLN A 416 -3.61 -9.76 -20.06
N TYR A 417 -4.19 -10.87 -19.65
CA TYR A 417 -4.47 -12.03 -20.48
C TYR A 417 -5.89 -12.54 -20.16
N LEU A 418 -6.78 -12.52 -21.14
CA LEU A 418 -8.05 -13.21 -21.09
C LEU A 418 -7.95 -14.50 -21.92
N ASN A 419 -8.61 -15.55 -21.45
CA ASN A 419 -8.67 -16.83 -22.18
C ASN A 419 -9.67 -16.81 -23.34
N ASP A 420 -10.49 -15.77 -23.46
CA ASP A 420 -11.44 -15.54 -24.54
C ASP A 420 -10.98 -14.38 -25.44
N ASP A 421 -11.23 -14.45 -26.73
CA ASP A 421 -10.92 -13.39 -27.68
C ASP A 421 -12.03 -12.32 -27.75
N GLN A 422 -13.15 -12.52 -27.06
CA GLN A 422 -14.27 -11.60 -26.95
C GLN A 422 -14.58 -11.32 -25.49
N ALA A 423 -14.75 -10.04 -25.16
CA ALA A 423 -15.15 -9.58 -23.83
C ALA A 423 -15.86 -8.24 -23.97
N PRO A 424 -16.72 -7.86 -22.98
CA PRO A 424 -17.29 -6.52 -22.89
C PRO A 424 -16.19 -5.44 -22.95
N ALA A 425 -16.50 -4.29 -23.53
CA ALA A 425 -15.52 -3.19 -23.67
C ALA A 425 -14.92 -2.75 -22.32
N SER A 426 -15.70 -2.83 -21.25
CA SER A 426 -15.25 -2.58 -19.88
C SER A 426 -14.17 -3.54 -19.38
N GLU A 427 -14.00 -4.71 -19.98
CA GLU A 427 -13.04 -5.75 -19.55
C GLU A 427 -11.80 -5.81 -20.46
N LEU A 428 -11.79 -5.07 -21.57
CA LEU A 428 -10.65 -5.02 -22.48
C LEU A 428 -9.46 -4.29 -21.85
N PHE A 429 -8.28 -4.79 -22.11
CA PHE A 429 -7.02 -4.11 -21.81
C PHE A 429 -6.85 -2.93 -22.75
N GLN A 430 -6.76 -1.73 -22.21
CA GLN A 430 -6.67 -0.50 -22.99
C GLN A 430 -5.30 0.13 -22.78
N ILE A 431 -4.65 0.55 -23.88
CA ILE A 431 -3.39 1.29 -23.85
C ILE A 431 -3.51 2.59 -24.66
N GLY A 432 -2.71 3.57 -24.27
CA GLY A 432 -2.74 4.97 -24.68
C GLY A 432 -3.13 5.86 -23.50
N GLY A 433 -2.58 7.07 -23.45
CA GLY A 433 -2.75 8.03 -22.36
C GLY A 433 -1.75 7.86 -21.22
N PRO A 434 -1.86 8.70 -20.18
CA PRO A 434 -0.86 8.83 -19.10
C PRO A 434 -0.62 7.56 -18.31
N GLY A 435 -1.62 6.68 -18.19
CA GLY A 435 -1.53 5.42 -17.43
C GLY A 435 -0.77 4.30 -18.14
N SER A 436 -0.44 4.43 -19.43
CA SER A 436 0.21 3.35 -20.20
C SER A 436 1.21 3.88 -21.23
N VAL A 437 0.76 4.49 -22.35
CA VAL A 437 1.63 5.03 -23.40
C VAL A 437 1.24 6.48 -23.65
N ARG A 438 2.01 7.41 -23.09
CA ARG A 438 1.79 8.88 -23.20
C ARG A 438 1.93 9.38 -24.63
N GLY A 439 1.32 10.51 -24.93
CA GLY A 439 1.31 11.08 -26.28
C GLY A 439 0.15 10.61 -27.14
N TYR A 440 -0.50 9.51 -26.78
CA TYR A 440 -1.72 9.00 -27.41
C TYR A 440 -2.97 9.40 -26.64
N VAL A 441 -4.10 9.40 -27.30
CA VAL A 441 -5.42 9.52 -26.65
C VAL A 441 -5.64 8.31 -25.74
N GLN A 442 -6.30 8.53 -24.62
CA GLN A 442 -6.55 7.49 -23.63
C GLN A 442 -7.37 6.33 -24.23
N GLY A 443 -6.84 5.11 -24.07
CA GLY A 443 -7.48 3.89 -24.55
C GLY A 443 -7.60 3.81 -26.08
N VAL A 444 -6.68 4.42 -26.83
CA VAL A 444 -6.69 4.44 -28.30
C VAL A 444 -6.65 3.04 -28.91
N VAL A 445 -6.02 2.09 -28.24
CA VAL A 445 -5.97 0.67 -28.63
C VAL A 445 -6.46 -0.19 -27.48
N ALA A 446 -7.25 -1.21 -27.77
CA ALA A 446 -7.81 -2.12 -26.78
C ALA A 446 -7.87 -3.55 -27.29
N GLY A 447 -7.72 -4.52 -26.39
CA GLY A 447 -7.80 -5.94 -26.72
C GLY A 447 -7.97 -6.80 -25.48
N THR A 448 -8.27 -8.07 -25.64
CA THR A 448 -8.43 -9.02 -24.53
C THR A 448 -7.10 -9.40 -23.88
N ARG A 449 -6.00 -9.23 -24.63
CA ARG A 449 -4.62 -9.49 -24.18
C ARG A 449 -3.75 -8.30 -24.53
N GLY A 450 -2.82 -7.97 -23.65
CA GLY A 450 -1.90 -6.89 -23.91
C GLY A 450 -0.91 -6.63 -22.79
N TYR A 451 0.01 -5.73 -23.05
CA TYR A 451 0.99 -5.23 -22.09
C TYR A 451 1.43 -3.82 -22.42
N TYR A 452 1.93 -3.11 -21.41
CA TYR A 452 2.67 -1.87 -21.62
C TYR A 452 3.90 -1.82 -20.70
N ALA A 453 4.85 -0.98 -21.08
CA ALA A 453 6.04 -0.62 -20.32
C ALA A 453 6.26 0.88 -20.39
N GLN A 454 6.48 1.51 -19.25
CA GLN A 454 6.95 2.89 -19.11
C GLN A 454 8.32 2.88 -18.46
N LEU A 455 9.30 3.51 -19.09
CA LEU A 455 10.66 3.68 -18.60
C LEU A 455 10.88 5.16 -18.34
N GLU A 456 11.25 5.52 -17.10
CA GLU A 456 11.37 6.90 -16.67
C GLU A 456 12.71 7.20 -16.01
N LEU A 457 13.21 8.39 -16.24
CA LEU A 457 14.35 8.96 -15.51
C LEU A 457 13.94 10.31 -14.94
N HIS A 458 13.90 10.39 -13.63
CA HIS A 458 13.58 11.59 -12.87
C HIS A 458 14.85 12.24 -12.35
N ARG A 459 14.95 13.57 -12.48
CA ARG A 459 16.04 14.37 -11.94
C ARG A 459 15.51 15.55 -11.14
N PRO A 460 15.77 15.66 -9.84
CA PRO A 460 15.56 16.89 -9.09
C PRO A 460 16.32 18.05 -9.73
N LEU A 461 15.66 19.15 -10.00
CA LEU A 461 16.23 20.37 -10.60
C LEU A 461 16.46 21.44 -9.55
N ILE A 462 15.41 21.81 -8.82
CA ILE A 462 15.42 22.70 -7.65
C ILE A 462 14.43 22.17 -6.62
N ALA A 463 14.37 22.79 -5.43
CA ALA A 463 13.44 22.39 -4.38
C ALA A 463 11.98 22.31 -4.89
N GLY A 464 11.39 21.13 -4.81
CA GLY A 464 10.02 20.87 -5.25
C GLY A 464 9.83 20.68 -6.76
N LEU A 465 10.86 20.87 -7.59
CA LEU A 465 10.79 20.71 -9.04
C LEU A 465 11.68 19.56 -9.51
N ALA A 466 11.11 18.61 -10.25
CA ALA A 466 11.85 17.53 -10.90
C ALA A 466 11.54 17.48 -12.39
N GLY A 467 12.56 17.28 -13.19
CA GLY A 467 12.43 16.96 -14.61
C GLY A 467 12.28 15.47 -14.81
N LEU A 468 11.59 15.07 -15.86
CA LEU A 468 11.31 13.71 -16.27
C LEU A 468 11.61 13.54 -17.76
N VAL A 469 12.28 12.45 -18.13
CA VAL A 469 12.32 11.94 -19.51
C VAL A 469 11.80 10.52 -19.50
N PHE A 470 11.10 10.12 -20.56
CA PHE A 470 10.48 8.80 -20.61
C PHE A 470 10.46 8.18 -22.00
N PHE A 471 10.35 6.88 -22.03
CA PHE A 471 10.02 6.06 -23.20
C PHE A 471 8.92 5.08 -22.78
N ASP A 472 7.81 5.09 -23.53
CA ASP A 472 6.66 4.23 -23.30
C ASP A 472 6.42 3.35 -24.52
N ALA A 473 6.03 2.10 -24.30
CA ALA A 473 5.67 1.16 -25.36
C ALA A 473 4.60 0.17 -24.87
N GLY A 474 3.75 -0.28 -25.79
CA GLY A 474 2.74 -1.28 -25.46
C GLY A 474 2.18 -1.95 -26.72
N ALA A 475 1.50 -3.06 -26.50
CA ALA A 475 0.82 -3.81 -27.54
C ALA A 475 -0.45 -4.46 -26.99
N VAL A 476 -1.45 -4.58 -27.84
CA VAL A 476 -2.65 -5.38 -27.60
C VAL A 476 -2.80 -6.46 -28.68
N MET A 477 -3.38 -7.59 -28.30
CA MET A 477 -3.60 -8.74 -29.18
C MET A 477 -5.12 -9.04 -29.24
N PRO A 478 -5.65 -9.66 -30.28
CA PRO A 478 -4.99 -10.60 -31.21
C PRO A 478 -4.24 -9.96 -32.38
N ASP A 479 -4.38 -8.70 -32.70
CA ASP A 479 -3.64 -8.08 -33.81
C ASP A 479 -2.26 -7.61 -33.35
N PRO A 480 -1.15 -8.28 -33.82
CA PRO A 480 0.22 -7.89 -33.43
C PRO A 480 0.65 -6.54 -34.04
N ASP A 481 -0.08 -5.98 -35.00
CA ASP A 481 0.21 -4.67 -35.58
C ASP A 481 -0.28 -3.50 -34.74
N GLU A 482 -1.14 -3.74 -33.71
CA GLU A 482 -1.57 -2.74 -32.75
C GLU A 482 -0.53 -2.52 -31.65
N ARG A 483 0.63 -2.06 -32.06
CA ARG A 483 1.72 -1.65 -31.15
C ARG A 483 1.86 -0.15 -31.20
N ILE A 484 1.96 0.46 -30.03
CA ILE A 484 2.19 1.89 -29.88
C ILE A 484 3.42 2.15 -29.03
N SER A 485 4.12 3.24 -29.33
CA SER A 485 5.27 3.68 -28.55
C SER A 485 5.44 5.19 -28.64
N SER A 486 6.02 5.77 -27.61
CA SER A 486 6.27 7.21 -27.53
C SER A 486 7.54 7.51 -26.75
N ILE A 487 8.05 8.71 -26.97
CA ILE A 487 9.14 9.30 -26.18
C ILE A 487 8.72 10.68 -25.72
N GLY A 488 9.19 11.10 -24.55
CA GLY A 488 8.78 12.41 -24.07
C GLY A 488 9.55 12.93 -22.90
N LEU A 489 9.11 14.09 -22.47
CA LEU A 489 9.67 14.80 -21.33
C LEU A 489 8.55 15.38 -20.47
N GLY A 490 8.86 15.67 -19.21
CA GLY A 490 7.90 16.25 -18.30
C GLY A 490 8.53 16.97 -17.15
N VAL A 491 7.69 17.61 -16.37
CA VAL A 491 8.05 18.37 -15.18
C VAL A 491 7.03 18.06 -14.09
N ASN A 492 7.54 17.72 -12.92
CA ASN A 492 6.76 17.52 -11.71
C ASN A 492 7.13 18.62 -10.72
N TYR A 493 6.16 19.42 -10.31
CA TYR A 493 6.34 20.47 -9.30
C TYR A 493 5.50 20.19 -8.08
N ARG A 494 6.10 20.30 -6.88
CA ARG A 494 5.42 20.17 -5.60
C ARG A 494 5.76 21.34 -4.69
N TYR A 495 4.74 22.04 -4.23
CA TYR A 495 4.89 23.12 -3.24
C TYR A 495 4.34 22.68 -1.89
N GLY A 496 5.25 22.35 -0.97
CA GLY A 496 4.90 21.77 0.31
C GLY A 496 4.02 20.51 0.14
N ARG A 497 2.99 20.39 0.99
CA ARG A 497 1.96 19.34 0.87
C ARG A 497 0.66 19.83 0.21
N TRP A 498 0.62 21.09 -0.22
CA TRP A 498 -0.61 21.77 -0.63
C TRP A 498 -0.90 21.65 -2.12
N LEU A 499 0.15 21.68 -2.95
CA LEU A 499 0.02 21.78 -4.39
C LEU A 499 0.95 20.79 -5.05
N SER A 500 0.44 20.03 -6.01
CA SER A 500 1.25 19.32 -6.99
C SER A 500 0.77 19.65 -8.40
N PHE A 501 1.74 19.79 -9.30
CA PHE A 501 1.49 20.09 -10.70
C PHE A 501 2.40 19.20 -11.55
N ASN A 502 1.80 18.46 -12.46
CA ASN A 502 2.50 17.55 -13.38
C ASN A 502 2.16 17.96 -14.80
N VAL A 503 3.17 18.08 -15.64
CA VAL A 503 3.01 18.27 -17.08
C VAL A 503 3.95 17.32 -17.79
N THR A 504 3.43 16.60 -18.79
CA THR A 504 4.22 15.76 -19.68
C THR A 504 3.88 16.07 -21.13
N TYR A 505 4.86 15.96 -22.00
CA TYR A 505 4.68 15.94 -23.46
C TYR A 505 5.18 14.62 -23.97
N GLY A 506 4.30 13.85 -24.60
CA GLY A 506 4.62 12.61 -25.29
C GLY A 506 4.55 12.80 -26.81
N HIS A 507 5.60 12.41 -27.51
CA HIS A 507 5.66 12.36 -28.97
C HIS A 507 5.44 10.91 -29.41
N THR A 508 4.42 10.70 -30.27
CA THR A 508 4.08 9.37 -30.79
C THR A 508 5.07 8.94 -31.84
N LEU A 509 5.49 7.68 -31.82
CA LEU A 509 6.45 7.12 -32.79
C LEU A 509 5.77 6.30 -33.91
N LYS A 510 4.46 6.08 -33.79
CA LYS A 510 3.64 5.36 -34.75
C LYS A 510 2.21 5.88 -34.74
N ASP A 511 1.63 6.12 -35.93
CA ASP A 511 0.20 6.45 -36.05
C ASP A 511 -0.62 5.16 -36.09
N VAL A 512 -1.73 5.12 -35.33
CA VAL A 512 -2.66 3.97 -35.27
C VAL A 512 -4.11 4.36 -35.61
N VAL A 513 -4.40 5.66 -35.65
CA VAL A 513 -5.68 6.20 -36.11
C VAL A 513 -5.46 7.26 -37.21
N PRO A 514 -6.39 7.40 -38.15
CA PRO A 514 -6.30 8.44 -39.19
C PRO A 514 -6.26 9.84 -38.56
N ASN A 515 -5.40 10.72 -39.06
CA ASN A 515 -5.20 12.10 -38.59
C ASN A 515 -4.80 12.21 -37.13
N GLN A 516 -4.03 11.23 -36.64
CA GLN A 516 -3.51 11.25 -35.27
C GLN A 516 -2.54 12.42 -35.07
N ASP A 517 -2.67 13.11 -33.94
CA ASP A 517 -1.68 14.11 -33.52
C ASP A 517 -0.34 13.42 -33.22
N SER A 518 0.75 14.05 -33.65
CA SER A 518 2.12 13.53 -33.45
C SER A 518 2.59 13.59 -32.01
N GLY A 519 1.80 14.12 -31.10
CA GLY A 519 2.09 14.19 -29.68
C GLY A 519 1.03 14.95 -28.89
N ARG A 520 1.05 14.76 -27.57
CA ARG A 520 0.06 15.34 -26.67
C ARG A 520 0.73 15.89 -25.40
N PHE A 521 0.18 16.99 -24.90
CA PHE A 521 0.45 17.48 -23.56
C PHE A 521 -0.60 16.93 -22.60
N ASP A 522 -0.13 16.33 -21.54
CA ASP A 522 -0.95 15.91 -20.41
C ASP A 522 -0.57 16.76 -19.19
N ALA A 523 -1.55 17.42 -18.57
CA ALA A 523 -1.35 18.30 -17.43
C ALA A 523 -2.34 18.00 -16.33
N ARG A 524 -1.86 17.95 -15.08
CA ARG A 524 -2.71 17.78 -13.88
C ARG A 524 -2.25 18.69 -12.77
N LEU A 525 -3.17 19.45 -12.22
CA LEU A 525 -3.04 20.27 -11.02
C LEU A 525 -3.82 19.62 -9.88
N VAL A 526 -3.19 19.44 -8.72
CA VAL A 526 -3.83 18.89 -7.52
C VAL A 526 -3.61 19.82 -6.34
N LEU A 527 -4.69 20.20 -5.69
CA LEU A 527 -4.70 20.96 -4.43
C LEU A 527 -5.06 19.99 -3.29
N ASN A 528 -4.21 19.92 -2.27
CA ASN A 528 -4.36 18.99 -1.15
C ASN A 528 -4.65 19.75 0.15
N PHE A 529 -5.70 19.36 0.85
CA PHE A 529 -6.10 19.90 2.15
C PHE A 529 -6.22 18.75 3.16
N GLY A 530 -5.60 18.90 4.35
CA GLY A 530 -5.70 17.92 5.44
C GLY A 530 -5.99 18.65 6.76
N PHE A 531 -7.01 18.22 7.52
CA PHE A 531 -7.46 18.83 8.78
C PHE A 531 -8.17 17.83 9.71
#